data_b6b05dbadbc04e8a3b2063815225ef30
#
_entry.id   b6b05dbadbc04e8a3b2063815225ef30
#
_cell.length_a   1.000
_cell.length_b   1.000
_cell.length_c   1.000
_cell.angle_alpha   90.00
_cell.angle_beta   90.00
_cell.angle_gamma   90.00
#
_symmetry.space_group_name_H-M   'P 1'
#
loop_
_entity.id
_entity.type
_entity.pdbx_description
1 polymer ?
#
loop_
_entity_poly.entity_id
_entity_poly.type
_entity_poly.pdbx_seq_one_letter_code
_entity_poly.pdbx_strand_id
1 'polypeptide(L)'
;MKKLTLILTMVASAIIIPATLFAWGPDRPTYTIANPADHVTFNSITDNPSHGDERNFVQVRDANSGNETYVDQISLTSGHEYVVYVYYHNNAASNLNASGVGIAHGAYVKAEIPAVVVNGSNDTKAVGYVGASDATPGVVWDDISFSNTTGGDIALRYVPSSATIHNWGTTNGQTMSDNIVTTGASLGYNALDGILPGCNEYAGYVTFRVKADQPNFTITKEIRVAGSTAWSKTVVAKAGDNLEYRIQYINTGTTDQNNVVIVDVLPANISYVNGSTTLKNASNPNGKSVSDNLHLGGINIGNYTAGSNAYIKYNARVASTDALVCGTNTLTNTAEAQTNNGSKKDSAVVTVTKTCVVPPVVPPVVPPVVPPVTPTELPHTGASEDILAFLGLGTMVTSTGYYLASRRALLTR
;
A
#
# COMPACT_ATOMS: atom_id res chain seq x y z
N MET A 1 -6.37 -32.32 -65.63
CA MET A 1 -7.08 -31.23 -64.98
C MET A 1 -7.56 -31.72 -63.59
N LYS A 2 -6.78 -31.46 -62.55
CA LYS A 2 -7.12 -31.85 -61.17
C LYS A 2 -7.82 -30.66 -60.47
N LYS A 3 -9.08 -30.86 -60.07
CA LYS A 3 -9.85 -29.87 -59.33
C LYS A 3 -9.36 -29.86 -57.88
N LEU A 4 -8.81 -28.73 -57.42
CA LEU A 4 -8.40 -28.47 -56.05
C LEU A 4 -9.66 -27.94 -55.31
N THR A 5 -10.19 -28.75 -54.40
CA THR A 5 -11.30 -28.35 -53.52
C THR A 5 -10.73 -27.66 -52.30
N LEU A 6 -10.96 -26.35 -52.17
CA LEU A 6 -10.55 -25.55 -51.03
C LEU A 6 -11.60 -25.72 -49.91
N ILE A 7 -11.24 -26.40 -48.83
CA ILE A 7 -12.06 -26.52 -47.62
C ILE A 7 -11.77 -25.30 -46.76
N LEU A 8 -12.72 -24.37 -46.66
CA LEU A 8 -12.68 -23.19 -45.80
C LEU A 8 -13.16 -23.62 -44.41
N THR A 9 -12.21 -23.85 -43.49
CA THR A 9 -12.50 -24.08 -42.07
C THR A 9 -12.76 -22.73 -41.40
N MET A 10 -14.04 -22.39 -41.15
CA MET A 10 -14.40 -21.32 -40.25
C MET A 10 -14.04 -21.71 -38.82
N VAL A 11 -12.98 -21.11 -38.28
CA VAL A 11 -12.74 -21.11 -36.85
C VAL A 11 -13.67 -20.08 -36.22
N ALA A 12 -14.76 -20.53 -35.64
CA ALA A 12 -15.61 -19.72 -34.76
C ALA A 12 -14.79 -19.43 -33.49
N SER A 13 -14.18 -18.25 -33.42
CA SER A 13 -13.65 -17.73 -32.18
C SER A 13 -14.83 -17.47 -31.24
N ALA A 14 -15.09 -18.39 -30.32
CA ALA A 14 -15.95 -18.12 -29.19
C ALA A 14 -15.29 -16.98 -28.40
N ILE A 15 -15.87 -15.78 -28.49
CA ILE A 15 -15.59 -14.70 -27.55
C ILE A 15 -16.14 -15.20 -26.23
N ILE A 16 -15.25 -15.72 -25.37
CA ILE A 16 -15.56 -15.94 -23.96
C ILE A 16 -15.64 -14.53 -23.37
N ILE A 17 -16.84 -13.95 -23.34
CA ILE A 17 -17.14 -12.82 -22.46
C ILE A 17 -16.97 -13.43 -21.07
N PRO A 18 -16.02 -12.95 -20.23
CA PRO A 18 -16.00 -13.38 -18.85
C PRO A 18 -17.36 -13.02 -18.28
N ALA A 19 -18.17 -14.04 -17.92
CA ALA A 19 -19.34 -13.83 -17.10
C ALA A 19 -18.81 -13.15 -15.84
N THR A 20 -19.19 -11.90 -15.61
CA THR A 20 -19.04 -11.28 -14.30
C THR A 20 -19.80 -12.21 -13.37
N LEU A 21 -19.05 -12.94 -12.54
CA LEU A 21 -19.63 -13.75 -11.48
C LEU A 21 -20.19 -12.77 -10.47
N PHE A 22 -21.46 -12.37 -10.66
CA PHE A 22 -22.22 -11.68 -9.63
C PHE A 22 -22.31 -12.64 -8.45
N ALA A 23 -21.64 -12.33 -7.36
CA ALA A 23 -21.64 -13.16 -6.19
C ALA A 23 -22.70 -12.66 -5.23
N TRP A 24 -23.89 -13.20 -5.33
CA TRP A 24 -24.98 -13.01 -4.37
C TRP A 24 -25.37 -14.34 -3.75
N GLY A 25 -26.01 -14.28 -2.58
CA GLY A 25 -26.48 -15.48 -1.89
C GLY A 25 -27.48 -15.18 -0.77
N PRO A 26 -27.90 -16.22 -0.09
CA PRO A 26 -27.78 -17.62 -0.47
C PRO A 26 -28.60 -17.96 -1.72
N ASP A 27 -28.38 -19.15 -2.30
CA ASP A 27 -29.27 -19.67 -3.34
C ASP A 27 -30.70 -19.75 -2.81
N ARG A 28 -31.69 -19.24 -3.58
CA ARG A 28 -33.06 -19.07 -3.11
C ARG A 28 -34.06 -19.05 -4.26
N PRO A 29 -35.35 -19.36 -3.99
CA PRO A 29 -36.41 -19.18 -4.97
C PRO A 29 -36.47 -17.73 -5.51
N THR A 30 -36.76 -17.58 -6.76
CA THR A 30 -36.94 -16.28 -7.41
C THR A 30 -38.41 -16.07 -7.77
N TYR A 31 -38.80 -14.80 -7.80
CA TYR A 31 -40.16 -14.35 -8.03
C TYR A 31 -40.20 -13.33 -9.15
N THR A 32 -41.41 -12.94 -9.55
CA THR A 32 -41.68 -11.86 -10.50
C THR A 32 -42.60 -10.83 -9.87
N ILE A 33 -42.64 -9.62 -10.43
CA ILE A 33 -43.60 -8.59 -10.01
C ILE A 33 -45.07 -9.13 -10.11
N ALA A 34 -45.35 -9.91 -11.14
CA ALA A 34 -46.67 -10.48 -11.33
C ALA A 34 -47.01 -11.66 -10.40
N ASN A 35 -45.99 -12.36 -9.92
CA ASN A 35 -46.10 -13.51 -9.01
C ASN A 35 -45.11 -13.34 -7.84
N PRO A 36 -45.45 -12.47 -6.89
CA PRO A 36 -44.61 -12.21 -5.70
C PRO A 36 -44.66 -13.40 -4.74
N ALA A 37 -43.81 -13.39 -3.72
CA ALA A 37 -43.70 -14.42 -2.71
C ALA A 37 -44.95 -14.49 -1.80
N ASP A 38 -45.25 -15.68 -1.30
CA ASP A 38 -46.30 -15.95 -0.33
C ASP A 38 -45.82 -15.84 1.15
N HIS A 39 -44.61 -15.39 1.34
CA HIS A 39 -43.95 -15.21 2.65
C HIS A 39 -42.92 -14.07 2.58
N VAL A 40 -42.40 -13.65 3.73
CA VAL A 40 -41.33 -12.64 3.82
C VAL A 40 -40.06 -13.20 3.24
N THR A 41 -39.55 -12.54 2.21
CA THR A 41 -38.25 -12.80 1.57
C THR A 41 -37.74 -11.48 0.97
N PHE A 42 -36.41 -11.35 0.82
CA PHE A 42 -35.81 -10.13 0.33
C PHE A 42 -35.13 -10.30 -1.03
N ASN A 43 -35.24 -9.26 -1.87
CA ASN A 43 -34.47 -9.06 -3.09
C ASN A 43 -34.40 -10.32 -3.97
N SER A 44 -35.55 -10.94 -4.26
CA SER A 44 -35.67 -12.21 -4.98
C SER A 44 -36.52 -12.09 -6.25
N ILE A 45 -36.99 -10.88 -6.59
CA ILE A 45 -37.67 -10.60 -7.87
C ILE A 45 -36.63 -10.37 -8.95
N THR A 46 -36.83 -10.99 -10.12
CA THR A 46 -35.88 -10.97 -11.23
C THR A 46 -36.30 -10.12 -12.44
N ASP A 47 -37.50 -9.56 -12.40
CA ASP A 47 -38.07 -8.74 -13.48
C ASP A 47 -38.54 -7.36 -13.01
N ASN A 48 -37.89 -6.82 -11.95
CA ASN A 48 -38.20 -5.48 -11.46
C ASN A 48 -37.90 -4.45 -12.56
N PRO A 49 -38.88 -3.63 -13.00
CA PRO A 49 -38.69 -2.70 -14.12
C PRO A 49 -37.68 -1.57 -13.81
N SER A 50 -37.41 -1.30 -12.54
CA SER A 50 -36.46 -0.25 -12.11
C SER A 50 -35.09 -0.78 -11.73
N HIS A 51 -35.00 -2.04 -11.29
CA HIS A 51 -33.77 -2.64 -10.76
C HIS A 51 -33.30 -3.89 -11.53
N GLY A 52 -34.14 -4.44 -12.41
CA GLY A 52 -33.86 -5.71 -13.09
C GLY A 52 -33.90 -6.88 -12.11
N ASP A 53 -32.82 -7.62 -12.02
CA ASP A 53 -32.67 -8.71 -11.06
C ASP A 53 -32.27 -8.14 -9.70
N GLU A 54 -33.19 -8.15 -8.73
CA GLU A 54 -32.99 -7.60 -7.41
C GLU A 54 -31.93 -8.32 -6.58
N ARG A 55 -31.41 -9.47 -7.04
CA ARG A 55 -30.32 -10.17 -6.36
C ARG A 55 -29.01 -9.40 -6.45
N ASN A 56 -28.83 -8.56 -7.49
CA ASN A 56 -27.76 -7.56 -7.58
C ASN A 56 -28.25 -6.25 -6.92
N PHE A 57 -28.06 -6.12 -5.63
CA PHE A 57 -28.62 -5.04 -4.84
C PHE A 57 -27.60 -4.15 -4.12
N VAL A 58 -26.32 -4.50 -4.20
CA VAL A 58 -25.23 -3.69 -3.65
C VAL A 58 -24.43 -3.07 -4.78
N GLN A 59 -24.31 -1.76 -4.78
CA GLN A 59 -23.59 -1.02 -5.81
C GLN A 59 -22.78 0.13 -5.20
N VAL A 60 -21.85 0.66 -5.96
CA VAL A 60 -20.97 1.74 -5.51
C VAL A 60 -20.76 2.78 -6.60
N ARG A 61 -20.57 4.05 -6.20
CA ARG A 61 -20.12 5.11 -7.09
C ARG A 61 -19.08 6.00 -6.41
N ASP A 62 -18.26 6.67 -7.19
CA ASP A 62 -17.32 7.67 -6.69
C ASP A 62 -18.07 9.00 -6.47
N ALA A 63 -18.11 9.50 -5.24
CA ALA A 63 -18.76 10.74 -4.89
C ALA A 63 -18.03 12.00 -5.42
N ASN A 64 -16.76 11.85 -5.81
CA ASN A 64 -15.92 12.96 -6.28
C ASN A 64 -15.83 13.05 -7.82
N SER A 65 -16.30 12.03 -8.54
CA SER A 65 -16.17 11.96 -10.01
C SER A 65 -17.19 12.79 -10.80
N GLY A 66 -18.27 13.25 -10.16
CA GLY A 66 -19.43 13.87 -10.83
C GLY A 66 -20.27 12.87 -11.64
N ASN A 67 -19.91 11.59 -11.66
CA ASN A 67 -20.70 10.52 -12.28
C ASN A 67 -21.65 9.91 -11.23
N GLU A 68 -22.94 9.97 -11.48
CA GLU A 68 -23.98 9.45 -10.59
C GLU A 68 -24.33 7.97 -10.84
N THR A 69 -23.65 7.31 -11.79
CA THR A 69 -23.91 5.90 -12.14
C THR A 69 -23.28 4.99 -11.07
N TYR A 70 -24.10 4.10 -10.54
CA TYR A 70 -23.67 3.01 -9.66
C TYR A 70 -23.17 1.81 -10.46
N VAL A 71 -22.16 1.13 -9.94
CA VAL A 71 -21.50 -0.03 -10.57
C VAL A 71 -21.17 -1.09 -9.52
N ASP A 72 -20.94 -2.34 -9.97
CA ASP A 72 -20.59 -3.46 -9.08
C ASP A 72 -19.07 -3.53 -8.82
N GLN A 73 -18.27 -2.84 -9.64
CA GLN A 73 -16.82 -2.78 -9.47
C GLN A 73 -16.30 -1.37 -9.74
N ILE A 74 -15.41 -0.89 -8.86
CA ILE A 74 -14.82 0.44 -8.99
C ILE A 74 -13.34 0.45 -8.64
N SER A 75 -12.56 1.28 -9.36
CA SER A 75 -11.16 1.55 -9.02
C SER A 75 -11.07 2.67 -8.01
N LEU A 76 -10.29 2.45 -6.96
CA LEU A 76 -10.10 3.44 -5.90
C LEU A 76 -9.13 4.54 -6.33
N THR A 77 -9.49 5.77 -5.97
CA THR A 77 -8.62 6.95 -6.01
C THR A 77 -8.35 7.41 -4.58
N SER A 78 -7.08 7.60 -4.25
CA SER A 78 -6.67 8.04 -2.92
C SER A 78 -7.31 9.37 -2.53
N GLY A 79 -7.92 9.43 -1.35
CA GLY A 79 -8.59 10.62 -0.80
C GLY A 79 -10.05 10.80 -1.22
N HIS A 80 -10.55 10.01 -2.18
CA HIS A 80 -11.94 10.08 -2.61
C HIS A 80 -12.89 9.41 -1.60
N GLU A 81 -14.13 9.85 -1.62
CA GLU A 81 -15.25 9.19 -0.96
C GLU A 81 -16.07 8.40 -1.98
N TYR A 82 -16.60 7.28 -1.55
CA TYR A 82 -17.45 6.40 -2.35
C TYR A 82 -18.79 6.25 -1.66
N VAL A 83 -19.87 6.34 -2.43
CA VAL A 83 -21.22 6.07 -1.95
C VAL A 83 -21.54 4.62 -2.24
N VAL A 84 -21.76 3.85 -1.18
CA VAL A 84 -22.27 2.47 -1.28
C VAL A 84 -23.79 2.55 -1.21
N TYR A 85 -24.44 1.84 -2.11
CA TYR A 85 -25.88 1.73 -2.27
C TYR A 85 -26.31 0.30 -1.94
N VAL A 86 -27.36 0.14 -1.13
CA VAL A 86 -27.93 -1.16 -0.78
C VAL A 86 -29.44 -1.08 -0.96
N TYR A 87 -29.98 -1.70 -2.01
CA TYR A 87 -31.40 -1.79 -2.22
C TYR A 87 -32.03 -2.84 -1.29
N TYR A 88 -33.28 -2.60 -0.87
CA TYR A 88 -34.04 -3.57 -0.12
C TYR A 88 -35.49 -3.61 -0.59
N HIS A 89 -36.05 -4.81 -0.72
CA HIS A 89 -37.45 -5.06 -1.07
C HIS A 89 -37.92 -6.34 -0.41
N ASN A 90 -38.93 -6.23 0.48
CA ASN A 90 -39.64 -7.38 0.97
C ASN A 90 -40.62 -7.84 -0.13
N ASN A 91 -40.31 -8.97 -0.78
CA ASN A 91 -41.03 -9.46 -1.96
C ASN A 91 -42.33 -10.19 -1.64
N ALA A 92 -42.81 -10.19 -0.39
CA ALA A 92 -44.12 -10.73 -0.04
C ALA A 92 -45.23 -10.00 -0.76
N ALA A 93 -46.27 -10.70 -1.17
CA ALA A 93 -47.42 -10.14 -1.82
C ALA A 93 -48.17 -9.14 -0.91
N SER A 94 -48.62 -8.01 -1.48
CA SER A 94 -49.28 -6.92 -0.71
C SER A 94 -50.54 -7.35 0.03
N ASN A 95 -51.31 -8.29 -0.51
CA ASN A 95 -52.50 -8.80 0.13
C ASN A 95 -52.24 -9.57 1.46
N LEU A 96 -50.99 -9.97 1.71
CA LEU A 96 -50.58 -10.64 2.92
C LEU A 96 -50.27 -9.67 4.07
N ASN A 97 -50.16 -8.37 3.79
CA ASN A 97 -49.89 -7.35 4.80
C ASN A 97 -51.06 -7.20 5.80
N ALA A 98 -52.30 -7.32 5.30
CA ALA A 98 -53.49 -7.21 6.18
C ALA A 98 -53.61 -8.33 7.23
N SER A 99 -53.05 -9.51 6.93
CA SER A 99 -52.97 -10.64 7.87
C SER A 99 -51.68 -10.64 8.72
N GLY A 100 -50.73 -9.73 8.44
CA GLY A 100 -49.42 -9.67 9.05
C GLY A 100 -48.38 -10.66 8.47
N VAL A 101 -48.82 -11.62 7.67
CA VAL A 101 -47.93 -12.67 7.08
C VAL A 101 -46.91 -12.08 6.11
N GLY A 102 -47.27 -10.98 5.43
CA GLY A 102 -46.37 -10.27 4.50
C GLY A 102 -45.47 -9.22 5.15
N ILE A 103 -45.61 -8.98 6.45
CA ILE A 103 -44.86 -7.94 7.16
C ILE A 103 -43.60 -8.55 7.76
N ALA A 104 -42.42 -8.05 7.35
CA ALA A 104 -41.14 -8.42 7.95
C ALA A 104 -40.96 -7.78 9.34
N HIS A 105 -40.45 -8.54 10.31
CA HIS A 105 -40.12 -8.09 11.65
C HIS A 105 -38.63 -8.22 11.92
N GLY A 106 -38.05 -7.21 12.57
CA GLY A 106 -36.61 -7.11 12.80
C GLY A 106 -35.83 -6.96 11.49
N ALA A 107 -36.45 -6.32 10.48
CA ALA A 107 -35.80 -6.06 9.20
C ALA A 107 -34.59 -5.12 9.39
N TYR A 108 -33.45 -5.48 8.80
CA TYR A 108 -32.21 -4.73 8.94
C TYR A 108 -31.38 -4.74 7.65
N VAL A 109 -30.48 -3.77 7.56
CA VAL A 109 -29.39 -3.72 6.59
C VAL A 109 -28.05 -3.73 7.32
N LYS A 110 -27.06 -4.45 6.78
CA LYS A 110 -25.68 -4.48 7.28
C LYS A 110 -24.71 -4.43 6.10
N ALA A 111 -23.53 -3.87 6.33
CA ALA A 111 -22.45 -3.92 5.35
C ALA A 111 -21.14 -4.37 6.03
N GLU A 112 -20.35 -5.14 5.34
CA GLU A 112 -18.99 -5.51 5.71
C GLU A 112 -18.03 -4.85 4.72
N ILE A 113 -17.27 -3.87 5.23
CA ILE A 113 -16.32 -3.10 4.44
C ILE A 113 -14.90 -3.59 4.75
N PRO A 114 -14.08 -3.95 3.74
CA PRO A 114 -12.70 -4.35 3.97
C PRO A 114 -11.90 -3.19 4.57
N ALA A 115 -11.14 -3.45 5.63
CA ALA A 115 -10.34 -2.41 6.28
C ALA A 115 -9.23 -1.88 5.37
N VAL A 116 -8.71 -2.74 4.47
CA VAL A 116 -7.60 -2.42 3.55
C VAL A 116 -7.87 -3.04 2.18
N VAL A 117 -7.60 -2.25 1.13
CA VAL A 117 -7.49 -2.74 -0.26
C VAL A 117 -6.02 -2.67 -0.65
N VAL A 118 -5.39 -3.82 -0.76
CA VAL A 118 -3.95 -3.94 -1.04
C VAL A 118 -3.62 -3.41 -2.43
N ASN A 119 -2.47 -2.75 -2.58
CA ASN A 119 -2.01 -2.27 -3.89
C ASN A 119 -1.86 -3.43 -4.88
N GLY A 120 -2.39 -3.26 -6.09
CA GLY A 120 -2.44 -4.29 -7.13
C GLY A 120 -3.63 -5.24 -7.02
N SER A 121 -4.48 -5.14 -5.98
CA SER A 121 -5.74 -5.89 -5.91
C SER A 121 -6.73 -5.38 -6.97
N ASN A 122 -7.45 -6.31 -7.59
CA ASN A 122 -8.50 -6.02 -8.58
C ASN A 122 -9.88 -6.53 -8.15
N ASP A 123 -10.00 -7.20 -7.01
CA ASP A 123 -11.23 -7.85 -6.55
C ASP A 123 -11.30 -7.94 -5.01
N THR A 124 -11.15 -6.82 -4.30
CA THR A 124 -11.38 -6.78 -2.85
C THR A 124 -12.84 -6.50 -2.57
N LYS A 125 -13.54 -7.44 -1.92
CA LYS A 125 -14.98 -7.40 -1.75
C LYS A 125 -15.41 -6.55 -0.55
N ALA A 126 -16.52 -5.80 -0.74
CA ALA A 126 -17.40 -5.36 0.33
C ALA A 126 -18.76 -6.03 0.12
N VAL A 127 -19.40 -6.42 1.22
CA VAL A 127 -20.63 -7.22 1.18
C VAL A 127 -21.75 -6.46 1.88
N GLY A 128 -22.91 -6.38 1.25
CA GLY A 128 -24.13 -5.87 1.85
C GLY A 128 -25.11 -7.00 2.17
N TYR A 129 -25.81 -6.86 3.28
CA TYR A 129 -26.77 -7.84 3.79
C TYR A 129 -28.12 -7.15 4.04
N VAL A 130 -29.19 -7.83 3.68
CA VAL A 130 -30.56 -7.48 4.04
C VAL A 130 -31.23 -8.70 4.65
N GLY A 131 -31.91 -8.54 5.78
CA GLY A 131 -32.55 -9.67 6.44
C GLY A 131 -33.64 -9.25 7.41
N ALA A 132 -34.36 -10.25 7.92
CA ALA A 132 -35.34 -10.11 8.98
C ALA A 132 -35.45 -11.40 9.79
N SER A 133 -36.01 -11.31 11.02
CA SER A 133 -36.13 -12.47 11.93
C SER A 133 -37.09 -13.54 11.42
N ASP A 134 -38.05 -13.16 10.58
CA ASP A 134 -39.09 -14.01 10.01
C ASP A 134 -38.99 -14.20 8.48
N ALA A 135 -37.91 -13.75 7.87
CA ALA A 135 -37.68 -13.95 6.45
C ALA A 135 -37.14 -15.35 6.11
N THR A 136 -37.42 -15.80 4.90
CA THR A 136 -36.86 -17.07 4.33
C THR A 136 -36.25 -16.80 2.95
N PRO A 137 -34.93 -16.86 2.77
CA PRO A 137 -33.91 -17.05 3.85
C PRO A 137 -33.87 -15.88 4.83
N GLY A 138 -33.42 -16.10 6.07
CA GLY A 138 -33.36 -15.07 7.10
C GLY A 138 -32.47 -13.86 6.77
N VAL A 139 -31.52 -14.04 5.84
CA VAL A 139 -30.62 -13.01 5.32
C VAL A 139 -30.26 -13.31 3.87
N VAL A 140 -30.19 -12.27 3.07
CA VAL A 140 -29.62 -12.27 1.71
C VAL A 140 -28.40 -11.35 1.68
N TRP A 141 -27.46 -11.63 0.78
CA TRP A 141 -26.25 -10.81 0.61
C TRP A 141 -25.88 -10.66 -0.88
N ASP A 142 -25.18 -9.59 -1.14
CA ASP A 142 -24.60 -9.26 -2.44
C ASP A 142 -23.30 -8.48 -2.22
N ASP A 143 -22.41 -8.44 -3.21
CA ASP A 143 -21.10 -7.82 -3.08
C ASP A 143 -20.76 -6.82 -4.19
N ILE A 144 -19.83 -5.93 -3.87
CA ILE A 144 -19.14 -5.05 -4.79
C ILE A 144 -17.64 -5.28 -4.70
N SER A 145 -16.92 -4.95 -5.76
CA SER A 145 -15.46 -5.10 -5.84
C SER A 145 -14.75 -3.76 -5.90
N PHE A 146 -13.68 -3.63 -5.10
CA PHE A 146 -12.74 -2.53 -5.17
C PHE A 146 -11.43 -3.00 -5.81
N SER A 147 -10.89 -2.22 -6.74
CA SER A 147 -9.55 -2.36 -7.26
C SER A 147 -8.65 -1.21 -6.81
N ASN A 148 -7.36 -1.48 -6.62
CA ASN A 148 -6.39 -0.49 -6.16
C ASN A 148 -5.10 -0.57 -6.99
N THR A 149 -4.84 0.47 -7.79
CA THR A 149 -3.63 0.65 -8.60
C THR A 149 -2.88 1.95 -8.26
N THR A 150 -3.10 2.50 -7.05
CA THR A 150 -2.59 3.82 -6.64
C THR A 150 -1.11 3.83 -6.25
N GLY A 151 -0.44 2.66 -6.22
CA GLY A 151 0.96 2.53 -5.83
C GLY A 151 1.20 2.31 -4.32
N GLY A 152 0.13 2.22 -3.51
CA GLY A 152 0.17 1.91 -2.08
C GLY A 152 -1.15 1.35 -1.60
N ASP A 153 -1.17 0.72 -0.43
CA ASP A 153 -2.39 0.19 0.17
C ASP A 153 -3.36 1.31 0.53
N ILE A 154 -4.66 1.08 0.33
CA ILE A 154 -5.72 2.01 0.70
C ILE A 154 -6.46 1.44 1.91
N ALA A 155 -6.60 2.25 2.96
CA ALA A 155 -7.50 1.98 4.07
C ALA A 155 -8.90 2.51 3.73
N LEU A 156 -9.91 1.62 3.67
CA LEU A 156 -11.30 2.03 3.53
C LEU A 156 -11.88 2.32 4.93
N ARG A 157 -12.44 3.51 5.10
CA ARG A 157 -13.01 3.96 6.36
C ARG A 157 -14.46 4.36 6.15
N TYR A 158 -15.35 3.78 6.93
CA TYR A 158 -16.73 4.26 7.01
C TYR A 158 -16.76 5.73 7.47
N VAL A 159 -17.58 6.53 6.83
CA VAL A 159 -17.79 7.93 7.23
C VAL A 159 -18.96 7.97 8.23
N PRO A 160 -18.73 8.28 9.50
CA PRO A 160 -19.79 8.27 10.52
C PRO A 160 -20.96 9.18 10.17
N SER A 161 -22.17 8.76 10.53
CA SER A 161 -23.43 9.46 10.29
C SER A 161 -23.76 9.72 8.81
N SER A 162 -23.13 8.99 7.89
CA SER A 162 -23.37 9.10 6.46
C SER A 162 -24.47 8.16 5.95
N ALA A 163 -24.89 7.19 6.77
CA ALA A 163 -25.93 6.25 6.37
C ALA A 163 -27.31 6.92 6.35
N THR A 164 -28.01 6.82 5.21
CA THR A 164 -29.30 7.44 4.99
C THR A 164 -30.24 6.46 4.29
N ILE A 165 -31.46 6.34 4.80
CA ILE A 165 -32.50 5.53 4.15
C ILE A 165 -33.30 6.38 3.16
N HIS A 166 -33.67 5.77 2.04
CA HIS A 166 -34.47 6.38 0.98
C HIS A 166 -35.63 5.46 0.61
N ASN A 167 -36.86 5.94 0.78
CA ASN A 167 -38.10 5.25 0.44
C ASN A 167 -39.25 6.24 0.26
N TRP A 168 -40.47 5.76 0.13
CA TRP A 168 -41.66 6.60 0.00
C TRP A 168 -42.38 6.84 1.34
N GLY A 169 -41.83 6.31 2.44
CA GLY A 169 -42.41 6.44 3.79
C GLY A 169 -41.89 7.64 4.59
N THR A 170 -42.27 7.70 5.85
CA THR A 170 -41.87 8.79 6.76
C THR A 170 -40.39 8.70 7.19
N THR A 171 -39.72 7.57 6.95
CA THR A 171 -38.29 7.43 7.23
C THR A 171 -37.39 7.96 6.09
N ASN A 172 -37.98 8.40 4.98
CA ASN A 172 -37.21 8.89 3.83
C ASN A 172 -36.28 10.06 4.22
N GLY A 173 -34.99 9.93 3.91
CA GLY A 173 -33.98 10.93 4.23
C GLY A 173 -33.49 10.91 5.69
N GLN A 174 -33.95 9.98 6.52
CA GLN A 174 -33.46 9.85 7.89
C GLN A 174 -32.06 9.25 7.94
N THR A 175 -31.22 9.78 8.84
CA THR A 175 -29.93 9.18 9.16
C THR A 175 -30.14 7.89 9.94
N MET A 176 -29.43 6.85 9.54
CA MET A 176 -29.44 5.54 10.18
C MET A 176 -28.30 5.40 11.18
N SER A 177 -28.37 4.36 12.00
CA SER A 177 -27.32 4.01 12.96
C SER A 177 -26.01 3.63 12.25
N ASP A 178 -24.86 4.10 12.77
CA ASP A 178 -23.53 3.70 12.34
C ASP A 178 -23.26 2.20 12.56
N ASN A 179 -24.12 1.52 13.30
CA ASN A 179 -24.10 0.06 13.43
C ASN A 179 -24.28 -0.67 12.08
N ILE A 180 -24.67 0.04 11.02
CA ILE A 180 -24.76 -0.53 9.66
C ILE A 180 -23.49 -1.27 9.24
N VAL A 181 -22.31 -0.82 9.68
CA VAL A 181 -21.03 -1.47 9.37
C VAL A 181 -20.51 -2.40 10.48
N THR A 182 -21.34 -2.74 11.46
CA THR A 182 -21.00 -3.64 12.57
C THR A 182 -22.06 -4.71 12.78
N THR A 183 -23.12 -4.39 13.53
CA THR A 183 -24.20 -5.33 13.89
C THR A 183 -25.42 -5.23 12.98
N GLY A 184 -25.52 -4.16 12.17
CA GLY A 184 -26.66 -3.82 11.31
C GLY A 184 -27.47 -2.67 11.87
N ALA A 185 -28.25 -2.02 10.98
CA ALA A 185 -29.17 -0.92 11.30
C ALA A 185 -30.60 -1.30 10.88
N SER A 186 -31.58 -1.01 11.71
CA SER A 186 -32.97 -1.34 11.44
C SER A 186 -33.50 -0.59 10.20
N LEU A 187 -34.17 -1.32 9.33
CA LEU A 187 -35.01 -0.80 8.26
C LEU A 187 -36.39 -0.44 8.80
N GLY A 188 -37.20 0.22 7.99
CA GLY A 188 -38.58 0.46 8.28
C GLY A 188 -39.18 1.55 7.38
N TYR A 189 -40.48 1.53 7.21
CA TYR A 189 -41.19 2.45 6.31
C TYR A 189 -41.69 3.70 7.03
N ASN A 190 -42.31 3.51 8.21
CA ASN A 190 -42.86 4.62 9.03
C ASN A 190 -41.95 4.99 10.20
N ALA A 191 -41.14 4.09 10.69
CA ALA A 191 -40.13 4.26 11.71
C ALA A 191 -38.98 3.29 11.44
N LEU A 192 -37.77 3.58 11.97
CA LEU A 192 -36.60 2.67 11.86
C LEU A 192 -36.69 1.59 12.96
N ASP A 193 -37.77 0.80 12.94
CA ASP A 193 -38.17 -0.16 13.99
C ASP A 193 -38.06 -1.63 13.55
N GLY A 194 -37.62 -1.88 12.33
CA GLY A 194 -37.53 -3.22 11.76
C GLY A 194 -38.84 -3.76 11.20
N ILE A 195 -39.88 -2.94 11.09
CA ILE A 195 -41.20 -3.34 10.51
C ILE A 195 -41.24 -2.89 9.05
N LEU A 196 -41.27 -3.87 8.11
CA LEU A 196 -41.28 -3.58 6.68
C LEU A 196 -42.35 -4.42 5.98
N PRO A 197 -43.46 -3.79 5.50
CA PRO A 197 -44.50 -4.49 4.75
C PRO A 197 -44.00 -5.04 3.42
N GLY A 198 -44.65 -6.08 2.91
CA GLY A 198 -44.39 -6.64 1.58
C GLY A 198 -44.95 -5.75 0.48
N CYS A 199 -44.35 -5.80 -0.68
CA CYS A 199 -44.67 -5.11 -1.93
C CYS A 199 -43.74 -3.95 -2.26
N ASN A 200 -43.62 -3.67 -3.56
CA ASN A 200 -42.70 -2.69 -4.14
C ASN A 200 -42.91 -1.24 -3.61
N GLU A 201 -44.12 -0.87 -3.17
CA GLU A 201 -44.39 0.45 -2.60
C GLU A 201 -43.64 0.70 -1.27
N TYR A 202 -43.23 -0.37 -0.59
CA TYR A 202 -42.44 -0.30 0.66
C TYR A 202 -40.95 -0.55 0.45
N ALA A 203 -40.54 -0.81 -0.80
CA ALA A 203 -39.14 -0.94 -1.16
C ALA A 203 -38.39 0.41 -1.00
N GLY A 204 -37.07 0.31 -0.91
CA GLY A 204 -36.22 1.47 -0.82
C GLY A 204 -34.76 1.09 -0.94
N TYR A 205 -33.91 2.02 -0.61
CA TYR A 205 -32.46 1.79 -0.56
C TYR A 205 -31.81 2.56 0.58
N VAL A 206 -30.66 2.09 0.95
CA VAL A 206 -29.79 2.78 1.92
C VAL A 206 -28.52 3.19 1.22
N THR A 207 -28.06 4.41 1.45
CA THR A 207 -26.73 4.87 1.03
C THR A 207 -25.88 5.17 2.23
N PHE A 208 -24.58 4.91 2.14
CA PHE A 208 -23.60 5.37 3.11
C PHE A 208 -22.26 5.65 2.41
N ARG A 209 -21.34 6.33 3.10
CA ARG A 209 -20.06 6.70 2.51
C ARG A 209 -18.91 5.92 3.13
N VAL A 210 -17.93 5.60 2.29
CA VAL A 210 -16.61 5.12 2.68
C VAL A 210 -15.55 6.02 2.06
N LYS A 211 -14.49 6.30 2.82
CA LYS A 211 -13.36 7.12 2.37
C LYS A 211 -12.15 6.25 2.10
N ALA A 212 -11.50 6.48 0.96
CA ALA A 212 -10.27 5.81 0.56
C ALA A 212 -9.05 6.59 1.09
N ASP A 213 -8.60 6.27 2.28
CA ASP A 213 -7.44 6.90 2.90
C ASP A 213 -6.15 6.17 2.53
N GLN A 214 -5.13 6.94 2.14
CA GLN A 214 -3.78 6.42 1.85
C GLN A 214 -2.75 7.19 2.65
N PRO A 215 -2.34 6.71 3.84
CA PRO A 215 -1.26 7.31 4.60
C PRO A 215 0.05 7.21 3.81
N ASN A 216 0.72 8.32 3.62
CA ASN A 216 2.02 8.34 2.94
C ASN A 216 2.83 9.59 3.33
N PHE A 217 4.14 9.53 3.20
CA PHE A 217 5.03 10.68 3.38
C PHE A 217 6.35 10.44 2.65
N THR A 218 7.11 11.51 2.46
CA THR A 218 8.47 11.46 1.91
C THR A 218 9.44 12.14 2.84
N ILE A 219 10.68 11.68 2.83
CA ILE A 219 11.84 12.35 3.42
C ILE A 219 12.89 12.53 2.34
N THR A 220 13.52 13.70 2.28
CA THR A 220 14.64 14.01 1.39
C THR A 220 15.76 14.63 2.20
N LYS A 221 16.96 14.08 2.07
CA LYS A 221 18.17 14.60 2.71
C LYS A 221 19.12 15.13 1.66
N GLU A 222 19.65 16.32 1.90
CA GLU A 222 20.60 16.98 1.02
C GLU A 222 21.74 17.62 1.83
N ILE A 223 22.84 17.87 1.14
CA ILE A 223 24.06 18.42 1.71
C ILE A 223 24.60 19.53 0.81
N ARG A 224 25.33 20.47 1.41
CA ARG A 224 26.20 21.40 0.71
C ARG A 224 27.43 21.73 1.55
N VAL A 225 28.52 22.17 0.91
CA VAL A 225 29.63 22.82 1.62
C VAL A 225 29.18 24.21 2.03
N ALA A 226 29.49 24.62 3.26
CA ALA A 226 29.08 25.93 3.78
C ALA A 226 29.53 27.07 2.85
N GLY A 227 28.61 28.01 2.59
CA GLY A 227 28.84 29.11 1.64
C GLY A 227 28.48 28.79 0.20
N SER A 228 28.20 27.53 -0.15
CA SER A 228 27.65 27.15 -1.46
C SER A 228 26.13 27.42 -1.51
N THR A 229 25.59 27.69 -2.69
CA THR A 229 24.14 27.95 -2.87
C THR A 229 23.36 26.69 -3.20
N ALA A 230 23.97 25.73 -3.88
CA ALA A 230 23.31 24.53 -4.38
C ALA A 230 23.26 23.41 -3.32
N TRP A 231 22.08 22.83 -3.13
CA TRP A 231 21.86 21.61 -2.38
C TRP A 231 21.97 20.39 -3.30
N SER A 232 22.59 19.31 -2.84
CA SER A 232 22.73 18.08 -3.63
C SER A 232 22.72 16.84 -2.75
N LYS A 233 22.66 15.68 -3.38
CA LYS A 233 22.80 14.38 -2.70
C LYS A 233 24.24 14.04 -2.37
N THR A 234 25.18 14.60 -3.14
CA THR A 234 26.60 14.29 -2.99
C THR A 234 27.41 15.57 -3.18
N VAL A 235 28.40 15.79 -2.31
CA VAL A 235 29.37 16.87 -2.44
C VAL A 235 30.80 16.32 -2.27
N VAL A 236 31.76 17.04 -2.88
CA VAL A 236 33.18 16.87 -2.61
C VAL A 236 33.61 17.95 -1.65
N ALA A 237 34.25 17.55 -0.55
CA ALA A 237 34.76 18.46 0.48
C ALA A 237 36.20 18.11 0.85
N LYS A 238 36.86 19.01 1.62
CA LYS A 238 38.19 18.80 2.18
C LYS A 238 38.08 18.48 3.67
N ALA A 239 39.12 17.89 4.21
CA ALA A 239 39.28 17.75 5.66
C ALA A 239 39.12 19.11 6.36
N GLY A 240 38.32 19.18 7.41
CA GLY A 240 38.02 20.38 8.17
C GLY A 240 36.96 21.31 7.57
N ASP A 241 36.43 21.04 6.38
CA ASP A 241 35.38 21.87 5.79
C ASP A 241 34.10 21.82 6.63
N ASN A 242 33.40 22.96 6.66
CA ASN A 242 32.10 23.08 7.26
C ASN A 242 31.02 22.66 6.20
N LEU A 243 30.06 21.91 6.67
CA LEU A 243 28.94 21.36 5.87
C LEU A 243 27.64 21.86 6.44
N GLU A 244 26.66 22.01 5.54
CA GLU A 244 25.27 22.21 5.91
C GLU A 244 24.43 21.05 5.39
N TYR A 245 23.58 20.48 6.25
CA TYR A 245 22.59 19.47 5.89
C TYR A 245 21.19 20.06 5.91
N ARG A 246 20.35 19.58 5.01
CA ARG A 246 18.92 19.86 4.95
C ARG A 246 18.14 18.56 4.85
N ILE A 247 17.16 18.39 5.72
CA ILE A 247 16.19 17.30 5.67
C ILE A 247 14.84 17.93 5.39
N GLN A 248 14.14 17.46 4.35
CA GLN A 248 12.78 17.83 4.06
C GLN A 248 11.85 16.65 4.36
N TYR A 249 10.81 16.91 5.11
CA TYR A 249 9.68 16.01 5.33
C TYR A 249 8.45 16.56 4.60
N ILE A 250 7.67 15.70 3.91
CA ILE A 250 6.40 16.05 3.29
C ILE A 250 5.39 14.95 3.58
N ASN A 251 4.22 15.29 4.13
CA ASN A 251 3.08 14.39 4.16
C ASN A 251 2.46 14.35 2.74
N THR A 252 2.72 13.27 2.00
CA THR A 252 2.22 13.04 0.64
C THR A 252 0.96 12.16 0.62
N GLY A 253 0.50 11.73 1.80
CA GLY A 253 -0.72 10.96 1.96
C GLY A 253 -1.97 11.83 2.06
N THR A 254 -3.10 11.17 2.30
CA THR A 254 -4.42 11.79 2.45
C THR A 254 -4.86 11.96 3.92
N THR A 255 -4.08 11.40 4.85
CA THR A 255 -4.34 11.45 6.30
C THR A 255 -3.29 12.27 7.03
N ASP A 256 -3.66 12.81 8.19
CA ASP A 256 -2.73 13.49 9.07
C ASP A 256 -1.64 12.53 9.59
N GLN A 257 -0.43 13.02 9.65
CA GLN A 257 0.72 12.36 10.26
C GLN A 257 1.00 13.01 11.61
N ASN A 258 0.80 12.28 12.69
CA ASN A 258 0.93 12.79 14.05
C ASN A 258 2.27 12.36 14.68
N ASN A 259 2.82 13.26 15.52
CA ASN A 259 4.05 13.00 16.28
C ASN A 259 5.21 12.55 15.38
N VAL A 260 5.43 13.25 14.27
CA VAL A 260 6.51 12.94 13.33
C VAL A 260 7.85 13.14 14.01
N VAL A 261 8.67 12.10 14.08
CA VAL A 261 10.03 12.13 14.65
C VAL A 261 11.04 12.03 13.52
N ILE A 262 12.02 12.94 13.52
CA ILE A 262 13.18 12.88 12.61
C ILE A 262 14.41 12.50 13.42
N VAL A 263 15.09 11.45 12.94
CA VAL A 263 16.38 10.96 13.46
C VAL A 263 17.42 11.13 12.38
N ASP A 264 18.64 11.49 12.75
CA ASP A 264 19.76 11.65 11.83
C ASP A 264 21.00 10.96 12.39
N VAL A 265 21.57 10.02 11.67
CA VAL A 265 22.74 9.25 12.09
C VAL A 265 23.96 9.72 11.31
N LEU A 266 24.79 10.54 11.96
CA LEU A 266 26.04 11.01 11.40
C LEU A 266 27.04 9.85 11.25
N PRO A 267 27.78 9.79 10.12
CA PRO A 267 28.84 8.81 9.95
C PRO A 267 30.07 9.19 10.78
N ALA A 268 30.96 8.25 11.03
CA ALA A 268 32.29 8.54 11.52
C ALA A 268 32.96 9.61 10.65
N ASN A 269 33.82 10.45 11.25
CA ASN A 269 34.53 11.56 10.61
C ASN A 269 33.66 12.75 10.18
N ILE A 270 32.38 12.79 10.59
CA ILE A 270 31.54 13.99 10.55
C ILE A 270 31.14 14.33 11.99
N SER A 271 31.40 15.54 12.41
CA SER A 271 31.00 16.07 13.72
C SER A 271 29.88 17.09 13.59
N TYR A 272 28.87 16.98 14.45
CA TYR A 272 27.77 17.92 14.55
C TYR A 272 28.22 19.23 15.19
N VAL A 273 27.70 20.37 14.74
CA VAL A 273 27.88 21.68 15.37
C VAL A 273 26.73 21.95 16.32
N ASN A 274 26.99 21.91 17.64
CA ASN A 274 25.99 22.08 18.68
C ASN A 274 25.19 23.40 18.52
N GLY A 275 23.91 23.37 18.80
CA GLY A 275 23.01 24.52 18.73
C GLY A 275 22.66 24.99 17.30
N SER A 276 23.08 24.25 16.28
CA SER A 276 22.87 24.65 14.88
C SER A 276 21.56 24.11 14.26
N THR A 277 20.83 23.22 14.95
CA THR A 277 19.61 22.64 14.41
C THR A 277 18.46 23.63 14.43
N THR A 278 17.84 23.82 13.27
CA THR A 278 16.66 24.67 13.07
C THR A 278 15.55 23.92 12.37
N LEU A 279 14.30 24.16 12.81
CA LEU A 279 13.07 23.65 12.20
C LEU A 279 12.30 24.80 11.54
N LYS A 280 11.97 24.65 10.27
CA LYS A 280 11.09 25.54 9.51
C LYS A 280 9.87 24.76 9.03
N ASN A 281 8.68 25.21 9.38
CA ASN A 281 7.38 24.68 8.94
C ASN A 281 6.33 25.79 8.98
N ALA A 282 5.05 25.47 8.75
CA ALA A 282 3.98 26.45 8.76
C ALA A 282 3.87 27.24 10.09
N SER A 283 4.09 26.57 11.24
CA SER A 283 4.09 27.21 12.57
C SER A 283 5.35 28.03 12.87
N ASN A 284 6.44 27.79 12.14
CA ASN A 284 7.74 28.44 12.30
C ASN A 284 8.29 28.86 10.93
N PRO A 285 7.65 29.83 10.22
CA PRO A 285 7.99 30.15 8.83
C PRO A 285 9.38 30.81 8.68
N ASN A 286 9.91 31.41 9.74
CA ASN A 286 11.25 32.01 9.75
C ASN A 286 12.33 31.06 10.29
N GLY A 287 11.93 29.85 10.71
CA GLY A 287 12.79 28.87 11.39
C GLY A 287 12.86 29.12 12.89
N LYS A 288 12.97 28.02 13.66
CA LYS A 288 13.11 28.00 15.12
C LYS A 288 14.24 27.05 15.50
N SER A 289 15.13 27.47 16.40
CA SER A 289 16.13 26.55 17.00
C SER A 289 15.42 25.45 17.78
N VAL A 290 15.86 24.22 17.58
CA VAL A 290 15.32 23.02 18.22
C VAL A 290 16.45 22.24 18.89
N SER A 291 16.09 21.23 19.69
CA SER A 291 17.06 20.39 20.41
C SER A 291 18.06 19.70 19.49
N ASP A 292 19.27 19.52 19.96
CA ASP A 292 20.34 18.75 19.31
C ASP A 292 20.12 17.22 19.39
N ASN A 293 19.04 16.77 20.02
CA ASN A 293 18.69 15.37 20.11
C ASN A 293 18.45 14.70 18.73
N LEU A 294 18.45 15.47 17.64
CA LEU A 294 18.37 14.96 16.28
C LEU A 294 19.28 13.74 16.03
N HIS A 295 20.50 13.77 16.62
CA HIS A 295 21.53 12.74 16.48
C HIS A 295 21.58 11.72 17.64
N LEU A 296 20.78 11.92 18.71
CA LEU A 296 20.81 11.09 19.92
C LEU A 296 19.54 10.21 20.10
N GLY A 297 18.48 10.43 19.38
CA GLY A 297 17.22 9.71 19.52
C GLY A 297 16.11 10.34 18.71
N GLY A 298 16.42 11.47 18.09
CA GLY A 298 15.48 12.19 17.23
C GLY A 298 14.78 13.36 17.91
N ILE A 299 14.12 14.15 17.09
CA ILE A 299 13.28 15.29 17.49
C ILE A 299 11.87 15.10 16.97
N ASN A 300 10.86 15.30 17.83
CA ASN A 300 9.47 15.40 17.39
C ASN A 300 9.26 16.78 16.75
N ILE A 301 8.91 16.80 15.47
CA ILE A 301 8.68 18.02 14.70
C ILE A 301 7.20 18.43 14.64
N GLY A 302 6.30 17.65 15.23
CA GLY A 302 4.86 17.94 15.33
C GLY A 302 3.99 17.12 14.43
N ASN A 303 2.80 17.68 14.15
CA ASN A 303 1.76 17.06 13.32
C ASN A 303 1.67 17.74 11.95
N TYR A 304 1.41 16.94 10.92
CA TYR A 304 1.38 17.42 9.53
C TYR A 304 0.13 16.89 8.83
N THR A 305 -0.77 17.80 8.47
CA THR A 305 -1.91 17.48 7.60
C THR A 305 -1.45 17.13 6.19
N ALA A 306 -2.32 16.53 5.40
CA ALA A 306 -2.04 16.20 3.99
C ALA A 306 -1.45 17.41 3.23
N GLY A 307 -0.38 17.21 2.49
CA GLY A 307 0.36 18.25 1.75
C GLY A 307 1.30 19.13 2.58
N SER A 308 1.25 19.07 3.90
CA SER A 308 2.11 19.87 4.78
C SER A 308 3.55 19.36 4.79
N ASN A 309 4.50 20.28 5.04
CA ASN A 309 5.92 19.97 5.01
C ASN A 309 6.71 20.63 6.13
N ALA A 310 7.94 20.14 6.35
CA ALA A 310 8.94 20.74 7.23
C ALA A 310 10.34 20.63 6.64
N TYR A 311 11.20 21.56 7.03
CA TYR A 311 12.63 21.52 6.76
C TYR A 311 13.39 21.55 8.09
N ILE A 312 14.32 20.63 8.26
CA ILE A 312 15.32 20.64 9.33
C ILE A 312 16.67 20.95 8.69
N LYS A 313 17.40 21.91 9.25
CA LYS A 313 18.76 22.25 8.84
C LYS A 313 19.67 22.22 10.05
N TYR A 314 20.92 21.81 9.82
CA TYR A 314 21.95 21.86 10.82
C TYR A 314 23.33 21.94 10.16
N ASN A 315 24.36 22.35 10.96
CA ASN A 315 25.74 22.44 10.53
C ASN A 315 26.55 21.25 11.05
N ALA A 316 27.51 20.82 10.26
CA ALA A 316 28.44 19.76 10.62
C ALA A 316 29.83 20.10 10.07
N ARG A 317 30.84 19.36 10.50
CA ARG A 317 32.22 19.56 10.07
C ARG A 317 32.88 18.24 9.74
N VAL A 318 33.63 18.21 8.63
CA VAL A 318 34.49 17.10 8.27
C VAL A 318 35.64 17.02 9.26
N ALA A 319 36.02 15.82 9.70
CA ALA A 319 37.17 15.59 10.59
C ALA A 319 38.45 16.12 9.96
N SER A 320 39.49 16.30 10.83
CA SER A 320 40.84 16.64 10.39
C SER A 320 41.44 15.54 9.50
N THR A 321 42.46 15.91 8.74
CA THR A 321 43.19 14.99 7.85
C THR A 321 43.68 13.72 8.57
N ASP A 322 44.06 13.84 9.85
CA ASP A 322 44.63 12.70 10.60
C ASP A 322 43.60 11.59 10.88
N ALA A 323 42.34 11.95 11.05
CA ALA A 323 41.25 10.98 11.26
C ALA A 323 40.78 10.25 9.98
N LEU A 324 41.16 10.75 8.79
CA LEU A 324 40.75 10.17 7.52
C LEU A 324 41.73 9.07 7.05
N VAL A 325 41.27 8.07 6.34
CA VAL A 325 42.10 7.06 5.69
C VAL A 325 42.70 7.60 4.39
N CYS A 326 43.86 7.10 3.97
CA CYS A 326 44.46 7.46 2.68
C CYS A 326 43.55 7.08 1.51
N GLY A 327 43.49 7.97 0.54
CA GLY A 327 42.58 7.79 -0.61
C GLY A 327 41.22 8.44 -0.37
N THR A 328 40.20 7.91 -1.03
CA THR A 328 38.83 8.46 -0.99
C THR A 328 38.05 7.95 0.20
N ASN A 329 37.53 8.88 1.01
CA ASN A 329 36.64 8.61 2.13
C ASN A 329 35.22 8.97 1.69
N THR A 330 34.29 7.99 1.68
CA THR A 330 32.87 8.18 1.38
C THR A 330 32.10 8.17 2.70
N LEU A 331 31.58 9.33 3.11
CA LEU A 331 30.91 9.52 4.40
C LEU A 331 29.43 9.73 4.16
N THR A 332 28.64 8.67 4.41
CA THR A 332 27.19 8.65 4.17
C THR A 332 26.45 9.02 5.45
N ASN A 333 25.67 10.07 5.39
CA ASN A 333 24.80 10.53 6.49
C ASN A 333 23.34 10.21 6.14
N THR A 334 22.65 9.48 7.04
CA THR A 334 21.28 8.98 6.82
C THR A 334 20.32 9.61 7.81
N ALA A 335 19.24 10.19 7.30
CA ALA A 335 18.09 10.63 8.09
C ALA A 335 16.92 9.64 7.95
N GLU A 336 16.15 9.51 9.01
CA GLU A 336 14.93 8.73 9.08
C GLU A 336 13.77 9.59 9.59
N ALA A 337 12.64 9.55 8.90
CA ALA A 337 11.37 10.04 9.42
C ALA A 337 10.56 8.86 9.93
N GLN A 338 10.08 8.96 11.17
CA GLN A 338 9.26 7.96 11.85
C GLN A 338 7.89 8.56 12.14
N THR A 339 6.86 7.83 11.81
CA THR A 339 5.44 8.20 12.03
C THR A 339 4.67 6.98 12.53
N ASN A 340 3.43 7.17 12.96
CA ASN A 340 2.52 6.07 13.27
C ASN A 340 2.16 5.20 12.05
N ASN A 341 2.52 5.63 10.82
CA ASN A 341 2.31 4.92 9.57
C ASN A 341 3.62 4.33 8.99
N GLY A 342 4.62 4.10 9.85
CA GLY A 342 5.91 3.52 9.47
C GLY A 342 7.04 4.53 9.41
N SER A 343 8.18 4.10 8.84
CA SER A 343 9.36 4.94 8.69
C SER A 343 9.91 4.91 7.26
N LYS A 344 10.57 6.03 6.88
CA LYS A 344 11.30 6.16 5.61
C LYS A 344 12.64 6.80 5.84
N LYS A 345 13.63 6.45 5.02
CA LYS A 345 15.02 6.92 5.12
C LYS A 345 15.46 7.57 3.82
N ASP A 346 16.41 8.52 3.98
CA ASP A 346 17.12 9.09 2.85
C ASP A 346 18.52 9.53 3.30
N SER A 347 19.47 9.58 2.37
CA SER A 347 20.87 9.81 2.68
C SER A 347 21.48 10.91 1.81
N ALA A 348 22.52 11.54 2.33
CA ALA A 348 23.42 12.40 1.58
C ALA A 348 24.88 12.01 1.84
N VAL A 349 25.73 12.20 0.86
CA VAL A 349 27.10 11.71 0.85
C VAL A 349 28.09 12.86 0.71
N VAL A 350 29.15 12.87 1.53
CA VAL A 350 30.32 13.70 1.31
C VAL A 350 31.52 12.82 0.95
N THR A 351 32.23 13.19 -0.09
CA THR A 351 33.45 12.51 -0.53
C THR A 351 34.64 13.39 -0.17
N VAL A 352 35.61 12.85 0.58
CA VAL A 352 36.82 13.53 0.99
C VAL A 352 38.04 12.73 0.59
N THR A 353 38.99 13.31 -0.12
CA THR A 353 40.21 12.63 -0.54
C THR A 353 41.40 13.07 0.35
N LYS A 354 42.05 12.08 0.96
CA LYS A 354 43.32 12.28 1.68
C LYS A 354 44.47 11.78 0.82
N THR A 355 45.36 12.68 0.42
CA THR A 355 46.59 12.29 -0.28
C THR A 355 47.62 11.86 0.77
N CYS A 356 48.13 10.64 0.62
CA CYS A 356 49.24 10.14 1.45
C CYS A 356 50.50 10.03 0.59
N VAL A 357 51.62 10.46 1.17
CA VAL A 357 52.93 10.25 0.51
C VAL A 357 53.25 8.78 0.67
N VAL A 358 53.38 8.07 -0.40
CA VAL A 358 54.03 6.74 -0.41
C VAL A 358 55.50 6.97 -0.14
N PRO A 359 56.07 6.41 0.95
CA PRO A 359 57.50 6.49 1.16
C PRO A 359 58.22 6.02 -0.13
N PRO A 360 59.34 6.67 -0.53
CA PRO A 360 60.11 6.22 -1.69
C PRO A 360 60.47 4.76 -1.43
N VAL A 361 60.16 3.90 -2.40
CA VAL A 361 60.62 2.52 -2.37
C VAL A 361 62.15 2.56 -2.37
N VAL A 362 62.77 2.26 -1.22
CA VAL A 362 64.22 2.07 -1.15
C VAL A 362 64.50 0.92 -2.13
N PRO A 363 65.32 1.16 -3.18
CA PRO A 363 65.68 0.08 -4.07
C PRO A 363 66.29 -1.06 -3.22
N PRO A 364 65.96 -2.33 -3.54
CA PRO A 364 66.57 -3.44 -2.80
C PRO A 364 68.09 -3.31 -2.91
N VAL A 365 68.74 -3.29 -1.73
CA VAL A 365 70.21 -3.35 -1.66
C VAL A 365 70.63 -4.63 -2.35
N VAL A 366 71.25 -4.49 -3.53
CA VAL A 366 71.78 -5.63 -4.27
C VAL A 366 72.86 -6.27 -3.38
N PRO A 367 72.68 -7.52 -2.92
CA PRO A 367 73.72 -8.20 -2.18
C PRO A 367 74.99 -8.28 -3.03
N PRO A 368 76.19 -8.18 -2.43
CA PRO A 368 77.45 -8.32 -3.15
C PRO A 368 77.48 -9.68 -3.93
N VAL A 369 77.83 -9.62 -5.22
CA VAL A 369 77.94 -10.78 -6.09
C VAL A 369 79.00 -11.71 -5.52
N VAL A 370 78.61 -12.84 -4.96
CA VAL A 370 79.52 -13.93 -4.60
C VAL A 370 79.87 -14.64 -5.86
N PRO A 371 81.22 -14.94 -6.11
CA PRO A 371 81.61 -15.66 -7.30
C PRO A 371 80.92 -17.05 -7.37
N PRO A 372 80.66 -17.58 -8.58
CA PRO A 372 79.94 -18.83 -8.72
C PRO A 372 80.73 -19.99 -8.17
N VAL A 373 80.22 -20.71 -7.19
CA VAL A 373 80.65 -22.04 -6.77
C VAL A 373 80.04 -23.05 -7.72
N THR A 374 80.84 -23.91 -8.34
CA THR A 374 80.38 -25.01 -9.20
C THR A 374 79.43 -25.93 -8.43
N PRO A 375 78.25 -26.28 -8.99
CA PRO A 375 77.33 -27.17 -8.32
C PRO A 375 77.82 -28.59 -8.27
N THR A 376 77.87 -29.17 -7.09
CA THR A 376 77.94 -30.64 -6.95
C THR A 376 76.50 -31.16 -7.14
N GLU A 377 76.39 -32.09 -8.07
CA GLU A 377 75.10 -32.73 -8.44
C GLU A 377 74.43 -33.34 -7.17
N LEU A 378 73.19 -33.01 -6.91
CA LEU A 378 72.35 -33.63 -5.89
C LEU A 378 71.40 -34.67 -6.50
N PRO A 379 71.12 -35.77 -5.81
CA PRO A 379 70.24 -36.81 -6.32
C PRO A 379 68.79 -36.37 -6.54
N HIS A 380 68.24 -36.79 -7.67
CA HIS A 380 66.77 -36.57 -7.94
C HIS A 380 65.93 -37.38 -6.98
N THR A 381 65.22 -36.65 -6.05
CA THR A 381 64.05 -37.17 -5.37
C THR A 381 62.98 -36.05 -5.34
N GLY A 382 62.21 -35.98 -6.40
CA GLY A 382 61.01 -35.10 -6.46
C GLY A 382 59.85 -35.94 -6.94
N ALA A 383 58.75 -35.87 -6.17
CA ALA A 383 57.47 -36.45 -6.60
C ALA A 383 56.96 -35.74 -7.85
N SER A 384 56.49 -36.53 -8.82
CA SER A 384 56.08 -36.09 -10.14
C SER A 384 54.95 -35.03 -10.06
N GLU A 385 55.03 -34.07 -10.97
CA GLU A 385 54.04 -32.94 -11.11
C GLU A 385 52.58 -33.40 -11.34
N ASP A 386 52.39 -34.70 -11.62
CA ASP A 386 51.07 -35.31 -11.88
C ASP A 386 50.12 -35.34 -10.65
N ILE A 387 50.66 -35.30 -9.40
CA ILE A 387 49.83 -35.35 -8.19
C ILE A 387 49.13 -34.01 -7.93
N LEU A 388 49.72 -32.87 -8.29
CA LEU A 388 49.10 -31.56 -8.11
C LEU A 388 47.96 -31.29 -9.10
N ALA A 389 48.05 -31.86 -10.32
CA ALA A 389 46.97 -31.75 -11.30
C ALA A 389 45.69 -32.50 -10.90
N PHE A 390 45.82 -33.67 -10.24
CA PHE A 390 44.68 -34.46 -9.79
C PHE A 390 43.94 -33.81 -8.60
N LEU A 391 44.63 -33.13 -7.71
CA LEU A 391 43.99 -32.43 -6.56
C LEU A 391 43.24 -31.17 -7.00
N GLY A 392 43.74 -30.45 -8.02
CA GLY A 392 43.04 -29.25 -8.58
C GLY A 392 41.75 -29.58 -9.33
N LEU A 393 41.74 -30.67 -10.11
CA LEU A 393 40.59 -31.15 -10.87
C LEU A 393 39.48 -31.70 -9.93
N GLY A 394 39.85 -32.42 -8.85
CA GLY A 394 38.90 -32.96 -7.88
C GLY A 394 38.06 -31.87 -7.15
N THR A 395 38.69 -30.76 -6.79
CA THR A 395 38.02 -29.64 -6.11
C THR A 395 37.09 -28.87 -7.04
N MET A 396 37.40 -28.72 -8.33
CA MET A 396 36.52 -28.09 -9.31
C MET A 396 35.24 -28.90 -9.60
N VAL A 397 35.38 -30.24 -9.73
CA VAL A 397 34.24 -31.11 -10.01
C VAL A 397 33.29 -31.19 -8.81
N THR A 398 33.80 -31.22 -7.58
CA THR A 398 32.96 -31.28 -6.37
C THR A 398 32.24 -29.94 -6.11
N SER A 399 32.90 -28.80 -6.35
CA SER A 399 32.24 -27.47 -6.15
C SER A 399 31.19 -27.20 -7.22
N THR A 400 31.39 -27.58 -8.46
CA THR A 400 30.41 -27.44 -9.54
C THR A 400 29.21 -28.39 -9.33
N GLY A 401 29.45 -29.62 -8.87
CA GLY A 401 28.42 -30.59 -8.51
C GLY A 401 27.52 -30.08 -7.35
N TYR A 402 28.13 -29.51 -6.31
CA TYR A 402 27.39 -28.93 -5.18
C TYR A 402 26.55 -27.70 -5.60
N TYR A 403 27.10 -26.85 -6.46
CA TYR A 403 26.37 -25.67 -6.99
C TYR A 403 25.16 -26.06 -7.82
N LEU A 404 25.26 -27.04 -8.69
CA LEU A 404 24.15 -27.53 -9.52
C LEU A 404 23.08 -28.27 -8.71
N ALA A 405 23.48 -29.03 -7.69
CA ALA A 405 22.55 -29.71 -6.79
C ALA A 405 21.74 -28.72 -5.90
N SER A 406 22.41 -27.69 -5.38
CA SER A 406 21.72 -26.64 -4.56
C SER A 406 20.74 -25.82 -5.37
N ARG A 407 20.98 -25.53 -6.64
CA ARG A 407 20.04 -24.84 -7.52
C ARG A 407 18.80 -25.69 -7.86
N ARG A 408 18.95 -27.02 -8.02
CA ARG A 408 17.77 -27.89 -8.24
C ARG A 408 16.86 -27.97 -7.02
N ALA A 409 17.40 -27.94 -5.81
CA ALA A 409 16.62 -27.95 -4.58
C ALA A 409 15.79 -26.65 -4.34
N LEU A 410 16.20 -25.52 -4.96
CA LEU A 410 15.48 -24.24 -4.89
C LEU A 410 14.36 -24.08 -5.94
N LEU A 411 14.33 -24.94 -6.97
CA LEU A 411 13.31 -24.91 -8.03
C LEU A 411 12.18 -25.95 -7.81
N THR A 412 12.22 -26.72 -6.71
CA THR A 412 11.23 -27.75 -6.35
C THR A 412 10.52 -27.48 -5.01
N ARG A 413 10.54 -26.22 -4.58
CA ARG A 413 9.70 -25.74 -3.44
C ARG A 413 8.73 -24.69 -3.89
#